data_99cfcacd465540b2aba7df588c39f7b5
#
_entry.id   99cfcacd465540b2aba7df588c39f7b5
#
_cell.length_a   1.000
_cell.length_b   1.000
_cell.length_c   1.000
_cell.angle_alpha   90.00
_cell.angle_beta   90.00
_cell.angle_gamma   90.00
#
_symmetry.space_group_name_H-M   'P 1'
#
loop_
_entity.id
_entity.type
_entity.pdbx_description
1 polymer ?
#
loop_
_entity_poly.entity_id
_entity_poly.type
_entity_poly.pdbx_seq_one_letter_code
_entity_poly.pdbx_strand_id
1 'polypeptide(L)'
;FNLGSPKGFIFDELYYVDGAQDFLNFGVEVTGANPEFIAHPPLGKWLIAAGIAIFGDNEFGWRFATAVFGTLLILLIARLVHVLFYSPVLTALAAGLMAVDGLLLVHSRTALLDLFLTFFTLLGIYLWSRNRHWWAGFAFGLALGCKWSAIYFLAIIVLITLYRILVTHDIRETPRKIALVVTRYGLLPLTVYTLTWLGWFFSDRGWDRQSSSNPIIALINYHEEILSFHVGLTEKHPYQSHPLGWLVMLRPTSFFYDAPSGCGNAECAREVLAIGTPFLWWIGTIAIFFVVYRWIKSLRSRTTDNAANFVVIGLVAGYLPWFALPDRTMFTFYAIIIQPFLVVAIVYCAKLMLESRLNPLLSQSIVVGVFILIFICFLYFLPLFTGQLITYDQWQNRMWFSSWI
;
A
#
# COMPACT_ATOMS: atom_id res chain seq x y z
N PHE A 1 10.50 15.25 5.01
CA PHE A 1 11.17 15.73 3.80
C PHE A 1 10.27 16.72 3.09
N ASN A 2 10.85 17.70 2.37
CA ASN A 2 10.19 18.81 1.69
C ASN A 2 8.97 18.39 0.84
N LEU A 3 7.75 18.46 1.40
CA LEU A 3 6.51 18.10 0.71
C LEU A 3 6.14 19.10 -0.38
N GLY A 4 6.64 20.36 -0.27
CA GLY A 4 6.42 21.40 -1.27
C GLY A 4 7.28 21.26 -2.54
N SER A 5 7.97 20.13 -2.76
CA SER A 5 8.79 19.86 -3.94
C SER A 5 8.61 18.40 -4.41
N PRO A 6 8.58 18.13 -5.72
CA PRO A 6 8.57 19.11 -6.83
C PRO A 6 7.33 19.98 -6.83
N LYS A 7 7.38 21.11 -7.54
CA LYS A 7 6.24 22.00 -7.76
C LYS A 7 5.26 21.41 -8.77
N GLY A 8 3.98 21.71 -8.57
CA GLY A 8 2.89 21.21 -9.41
C GLY A 8 2.54 19.75 -9.12
N PHE A 9 1.61 19.22 -9.90
CA PHE A 9 1.18 17.82 -9.81
C PHE A 9 2.25 16.89 -10.39
N ILE A 10 2.48 15.78 -9.69
CA ILE A 10 3.32 14.70 -10.18
C ILE A 10 2.47 13.43 -10.29
N PHE A 11 2.65 12.71 -11.40
CA PHE A 11 1.97 11.45 -11.69
C PHE A 11 0.43 11.56 -11.50
N ASP A 12 -0.18 10.61 -10.80
CA ASP A 12 -1.64 10.55 -10.57
C ASP A 12 -2.16 11.64 -9.60
N GLU A 13 -1.31 12.50 -9.05
CA GLU A 13 -1.77 13.69 -8.31
C GLU A 13 -2.74 14.54 -9.14
N LEU A 14 -2.55 14.57 -10.47
CA LEU A 14 -3.44 15.25 -11.40
C LEU A 14 -4.91 14.86 -11.21
N TYR A 15 -5.18 13.57 -10.98
CA TYR A 15 -6.55 13.06 -10.79
C TYR A 15 -7.01 13.10 -9.34
N TYR A 16 -6.10 12.83 -8.39
CA TYR A 16 -6.51 12.67 -6.99
C TYR A 16 -6.59 13.99 -6.24
N VAL A 17 -5.76 14.96 -6.58
CA VAL A 17 -5.83 16.30 -6.00
C VAL A 17 -6.98 17.08 -6.62
N ASP A 18 -7.19 16.98 -7.93
CA ASP A 18 -8.32 17.59 -8.63
C ASP A 18 -9.64 17.08 -8.03
N GLY A 19 -9.83 15.77 -7.95
CA GLY A 19 -11.01 15.21 -7.29
C GLY A 19 -11.13 15.58 -5.80
N ALA A 20 -10.02 15.80 -5.07
CA ALA A 20 -10.05 16.28 -3.69
C ALA A 20 -10.51 17.73 -3.58
N GLN A 21 -10.12 18.60 -4.54
CA GLN A 21 -10.61 19.97 -4.67
C GLN A 21 -12.11 19.99 -4.98
N ASP A 22 -12.56 19.10 -5.86
CA ASP A 22 -13.98 18.96 -6.20
C ASP A 22 -14.83 18.53 -5.01
N PHE A 23 -14.34 17.59 -4.19
CA PHE A 23 -15.04 17.24 -2.96
C PHE A 23 -15.21 18.41 -1.99
N LEU A 24 -14.23 19.32 -1.91
CA LEU A 24 -14.33 20.52 -1.08
C LEU A 24 -15.34 21.53 -1.64
N ASN A 25 -15.43 21.64 -2.98
CA ASN A 25 -16.22 22.67 -3.63
C ASN A 25 -17.65 22.20 -3.95
N PHE A 26 -17.81 20.92 -4.28
CA PHE A 26 -19.07 20.39 -4.85
C PHE A 26 -19.58 19.14 -4.13
N GLY A 27 -18.77 18.50 -3.29
CA GLY A 27 -19.11 17.23 -2.63
C GLY A 27 -19.00 15.98 -3.51
N VAL A 28 -18.73 16.15 -4.81
CA VAL A 28 -18.52 15.11 -5.82
C VAL A 28 -17.53 15.58 -6.86
N GLU A 29 -16.94 14.66 -7.62
CA GLU A 29 -16.04 14.98 -8.72
C GLU A 29 -16.81 15.46 -9.95
N VAL A 30 -16.28 16.53 -10.59
CA VAL A 30 -16.89 17.19 -11.73
C VAL A 30 -15.83 17.74 -12.70
N THR A 31 -16.10 17.69 -13.99
CA THR A 31 -15.32 18.38 -15.00
C THR A 31 -16.13 19.59 -15.50
N GLY A 32 -15.82 20.77 -14.97
CA GLY A 32 -16.58 21.98 -15.22
C GLY A 32 -18.01 21.91 -14.68
N ALA A 33 -19.01 21.88 -15.57
CA ALA A 33 -20.43 21.76 -15.20
C ALA A 33 -20.91 20.30 -15.18
N ASN A 34 -20.14 19.36 -15.72
CA ASN A 34 -20.55 17.97 -15.94
C ASN A 34 -20.04 17.04 -14.82
N PRO A 35 -20.79 15.95 -14.54
CA PRO A 35 -20.25 14.85 -13.73
C PRO A 35 -18.95 14.29 -14.31
N GLU A 36 -18.03 13.87 -13.45
CA GLU A 36 -16.77 13.23 -13.86
C GLU A 36 -16.76 11.76 -13.47
N PHE A 37 -16.35 10.89 -14.42
CA PHE A 37 -16.12 9.49 -14.15
C PHE A 37 -14.83 9.27 -13.37
N ILE A 38 -14.92 8.64 -12.22
CA ILE A 38 -13.77 8.33 -11.38
C ILE A 38 -13.74 6.85 -11.06
N ALA A 39 -12.58 6.22 -11.30
CA ALA A 39 -12.39 4.78 -11.16
C ALA A 39 -12.16 4.30 -9.72
N HIS A 40 -12.03 5.20 -8.75
CA HIS A 40 -11.71 4.85 -7.35
C HIS A 40 -12.69 5.44 -6.35
N PRO A 41 -12.99 4.72 -5.24
CA PRO A 41 -13.87 5.22 -4.18
C PRO A 41 -13.35 6.51 -3.52
N PRO A 42 -14.25 7.31 -2.90
CA PRO A 42 -13.95 8.68 -2.50
C PRO A 42 -12.97 8.89 -1.34
N LEU A 43 -12.88 7.93 -0.38
CA LEU A 43 -12.21 8.17 0.92
C LEU A 43 -10.77 8.66 0.81
N GLY A 44 -9.99 8.09 -0.11
CA GLY A 44 -8.59 8.51 -0.27
C GLY A 44 -8.47 9.97 -0.68
N LYS A 45 -9.36 10.45 -1.55
CA LYS A 45 -9.44 11.86 -1.96
C LYS A 45 -9.98 12.75 -0.83
N TRP A 46 -10.91 12.27 0.01
CA TRP A 46 -11.33 13.00 1.21
C TRP A 46 -10.17 13.25 2.18
N LEU A 47 -9.25 12.28 2.32
CA LEU A 47 -8.07 12.46 3.16
C LEU A 47 -7.11 13.51 2.57
N ILE A 48 -6.94 13.55 1.24
CA ILE A 48 -6.20 14.60 0.56
C ILE A 48 -6.91 15.96 0.74
N ALA A 49 -8.22 16.01 0.53
CA ALA A 49 -9.05 17.19 0.74
C ALA A 49 -8.93 17.78 2.15
N ALA A 50 -8.86 16.91 3.17
CA ALA A 50 -8.63 17.37 4.55
C ALA A 50 -7.28 18.10 4.71
N GLY A 51 -6.23 17.64 4.03
CA GLY A 51 -4.94 18.33 4.00
C GLY A 51 -5.03 19.70 3.31
N ILE A 52 -5.75 19.78 2.19
CA ILE A 52 -6.01 21.04 1.46
C ILE A 52 -6.80 22.01 2.34
N ALA A 53 -7.85 21.54 2.99
CA ALA A 53 -8.69 22.38 3.86
C ALA A 53 -7.93 22.98 5.05
N ILE A 54 -6.94 22.28 5.59
CA ILE A 54 -6.16 22.71 6.76
C ILE A 54 -4.99 23.61 6.37
N PHE A 55 -4.27 23.25 5.31
CA PHE A 55 -2.98 23.87 4.94
C PHE A 55 -3.02 24.68 3.64
N GLY A 56 -4.19 24.77 3.01
CA GLY A 56 -4.39 25.46 1.75
C GLY A 56 -4.12 24.59 0.52
N ASP A 57 -4.58 25.07 -0.62
CA ASP A 57 -4.43 24.41 -1.91
C ASP A 57 -3.02 24.68 -2.49
N ASN A 58 -2.10 23.84 -2.07
CA ASN A 58 -0.69 23.85 -2.46
C ASN A 58 -0.09 22.46 -2.24
N GLU A 59 1.13 22.24 -2.75
CA GLU A 59 1.78 20.93 -2.71
C GLU A 59 1.95 20.35 -1.30
N PHE A 60 2.12 21.22 -0.29
CA PHE A 60 2.19 20.77 1.09
C PHE A 60 0.82 20.26 1.58
N GLY A 61 -0.25 21.01 1.32
CA GLY A 61 -1.62 20.62 1.67
C GLY A 61 -2.02 19.31 0.99
N TRP A 62 -1.74 19.15 -0.31
CA TRP A 62 -2.06 17.93 -1.07
C TRP A 62 -1.40 16.68 -0.48
N ARG A 63 -0.14 16.79 -0.06
CA ARG A 63 0.73 15.67 0.36
C ARG A 63 0.77 15.45 1.87
N PHE A 64 0.14 16.32 2.65
CA PHE A 64 0.19 16.25 4.12
C PHE A 64 -0.40 14.94 4.65
N ALA A 65 -1.59 14.55 4.18
CA ALA A 65 -2.27 13.34 4.64
C ALA A 65 -1.41 12.08 4.37
N THR A 66 -0.79 11.96 3.18
CA THR A 66 0.09 10.82 2.87
C THR A 66 1.33 10.79 3.75
N ALA A 67 1.91 11.95 4.10
CA ALA A 67 3.04 12.01 5.03
C ALA A 67 2.68 11.51 6.43
N VAL A 68 1.49 11.88 6.93
CA VAL A 68 0.97 11.39 8.22
C VAL A 68 0.75 9.88 8.15
N PHE A 69 0.06 9.37 7.15
CA PHE A 69 -0.25 7.95 7.02
C PHE A 69 1.01 7.09 6.80
N GLY A 70 2.02 7.59 6.08
CA GLY A 70 3.31 6.92 5.97
C GLY A 70 4.02 6.79 7.33
N THR A 71 3.99 7.84 8.13
CA THR A 71 4.53 7.80 9.50
C THR A 71 3.75 6.83 10.40
N LEU A 72 2.42 6.86 10.32
CA LEU A 72 1.56 5.93 11.05
C LEU A 72 1.75 4.48 10.61
N LEU A 73 2.06 4.23 9.34
CA LEU A 73 2.37 2.89 8.82
C LEU A 73 3.64 2.32 9.44
N ILE A 74 4.69 3.15 9.64
CA ILE A 74 5.91 2.74 10.36
C ILE A 74 5.59 2.36 11.81
N LEU A 75 4.76 3.13 12.50
CA LEU A 75 4.33 2.83 13.87
C LEU A 75 3.47 1.56 13.93
N LEU A 76 2.61 1.36 12.94
CA LEU A 76 1.72 0.19 12.88
C LEU A 76 2.52 -1.10 12.68
N ILE A 77 3.52 -1.11 11.77
CA ILE A 77 4.38 -2.29 11.58
C ILE A 77 5.24 -2.58 12.83
N ALA A 78 5.75 -1.53 13.50
CA ALA A 78 6.46 -1.69 14.76
C ALA A 78 5.57 -2.38 15.82
N ARG A 79 4.32 -1.94 15.96
CA ARG A 79 3.34 -2.56 16.87
C ARG A 79 3.02 -4.01 16.48
N LEU A 80 2.85 -4.28 15.20
CA LEU A 80 2.58 -5.62 14.69
C LEU A 80 3.75 -6.56 14.98
N VAL A 81 4.98 -6.15 14.65
CA VAL A 81 6.20 -6.93 14.92
C VAL A 81 6.40 -7.16 16.42
N HIS A 82 6.10 -6.16 17.25
CA HIS A 82 6.13 -6.33 18.72
C HIS A 82 5.17 -7.44 19.17
N VAL A 83 3.97 -7.48 18.59
CA VAL A 83 2.97 -8.54 18.92
C VAL A 83 3.40 -9.91 18.40
N LEU A 84 4.06 -9.97 17.24
CA LEU A 84 4.52 -11.23 16.66
C LEU A 84 5.72 -11.84 17.38
N PHE A 85 6.64 -11.02 17.89
CA PHE A 85 7.94 -11.49 18.36
C PHE A 85 8.28 -11.11 19.82
N TYR A 86 7.53 -10.19 20.44
CA TYR A 86 7.76 -9.67 21.80
C TYR A 86 9.20 -9.19 22.05
N SER A 87 9.85 -8.63 21.01
CA SER A 87 11.25 -8.19 21.04
C SER A 87 11.37 -6.72 20.68
N PRO A 88 11.89 -5.85 21.59
CA PRO A 88 12.15 -4.45 21.28
C PRO A 88 13.15 -4.26 20.13
N VAL A 89 14.17 -5.12 20.05
CA VAL A 89 15.19 -5.07 19.00
C VAL A 89 14.58 -5.33 17.63
N LEU A 90 13.77 -6.39 17.50
CA LEU A 90 13.09 -6.71 16.23
C LEU A 90 12.04 -5.66 15.89
N THR A 91 11.39 -5.07 16.90
CA THR A 91 10.45 -3.95 16.72
C THR A 91 11.16 -2.73 16.13
N ALA A 92 12.31 -2.36 16.70
CA ALA A 92 13.12 -1.25 16.20
C ALA A 92 13.68 -1.52 14.79
N LEU A 93 14.13 -2.76 14.53
CA LEU A 93 14.59 -3.19 13.21
C LEU A 93 13.48 -3.04 12.16
N ALA A 94 12.26 -3.49 12.46
CA ALA A 94 11.11 -3.35 11.55
C ALA A 94 10.79 -1.88 11.26
N ALA A 95 10.73 -1.03 12.29
CA ALA A 95 10.49 0.40 12.13
C ALA A 95 11.59 1.06 11.28
N GLY A 96 12.85 0.72 11.54
CA GLY A 96 14.00 1.20 10.78
C GLY A 96 13.96 0.77 9.31
N LEU A 97 13.68 -0.51 9.02
CA LEU A 97 13.55 -1.01 7.65
C LEU A 97 12.41 -0.33 6.89
N MET A 98 11.25 -0.11 7.54
CA MET A 98 10.16 0.66 6.93
C MET A 98 10.58 2.10 6.64
N ALA A 99 11.27 2.76 7.56
CA ALA A 99 11.68 4.16 7.42
C ALA A 99 12.74 4.40 6.33
N VAL A 100 13.52 3.35 5.99
CA VAL A 100 14.58 3.42 4.97
C VAL A 100 14.17 2.74 3.65
N ASP A 101 12.87 2.68 3.37
CA ASP A 101 12.39 2.22 2.07
C ASP A 101 11.99 3.39 1.16
N GLY A 102 12.55 3.40 -0.05
CA GLY A 102 12.30 4.41 -1.06
C GLY A 102 10.85 4.44 -1.53
N LEU A 103 10.22 3.28 -1.72
CA LEU A 103 8.83 3.22 -2.19
C LEU A 103 7.87 3.81 -1.16
N LEU A 104 8.06 3.51 0.13
CA LEU A 104 7.28 4.13 1.20
C LEU A 104 7.52 5.64 1.26
N LEU A 105 8.77 6.08 1.13
CA LEU A 105 9.10 7.51 1.17
C LEU A 105 8.44 8.27 0.01
N VAL A 106 8.50 7.74 -1.21
CA VAL A 106 7.85 8.33 -2.39
C VAL A 106 6.34 8.42 -2.19
N HIS A 107 5.67 7.34 -1.77
CA HIS A 107 4.23 7.37 -1.48
C HIS A 107 3.86 8.30 -0.31
N SER A 108 4.74 8.47 0.66
CA SER A 108 4.50 9.38 1.79
C SER A 108 4.63 10.87 1.43
N ARG A 109 5.08 11.18 0.23
CA ARG A 109 5.28 12.55 -0.25
C ARG A 109 4.60 12.83 -1.58
N THR A 110 3.73 11.93 -2.02
CA THR A 110 2.90 12.05 -3.22
C THR A 110 1.45 11.77 -2.83
N ALA A 111 0.52 12.58 -3.28
CA ALA A 111 -0.90 12.44 -2.93
C ALA A 111 -1.57 11.30 -3.71
N LEU A 112 -1.22 10.05 -3.35
CA LEU A 112 -1.74 8.82 -3.94
C LEU A 112 -2.60 8.02 -2.96
N LEU A 113 -3.51 7.20 -3.49
CA LEU A 113 -4.46 6.42 -2.70
C LEU A 113 -3.86 5.14 -2.09
N ASP A 114 -2.78 4.61 -2.68
CA ASP A 114 -2.20 3.31 -2.35
C ASP A 114 -1.65 3.24 -0.92
N LEU A 115 -1.16 4.35 -0.40
CA LEU A 115 -0.66 4.42 0.97
C LEU A 115 -1.79 4.32 2.00
N PHE A 116 -2.93 4.99 1.76
CA PHE A 116 -4.11 4.88 2.61
C PHE A 116 -4.68 3.47 2.59
N LEU A 117 -4.81 2.87 1.40
CA LEU A 117 -5.16 1.46 1.22
C LEU A 117 -4.27 0.54 2.06
N THR A 118 -2.94 0.71 1.94
CA THR A 118 -1.95 -0.12 2.65
C THR A 118 -2.10 0.03 4.16
N PHE A 119 -2.23 1.26 4.66
CA PHE A 119 -2.40 1.54 6.08
C PHE A 119 -3.67 0.90 6.64
N PHE A 120 -4.84 1.16 6.04
CA PHE A 120 -6.11 0.63 6.55
C PHE A 120 -6.20 -0.89 6.44
N THR A 121 -5.65 -1.48 5.38
CA THR A 121 -5.55 -2.94 5.23
C THR A 121 -4.69 -3.55 6.33
N LEU A 122 -3.49 -3.01 6.57
CA LEU A 122 -2.61 -3.50 7.63
C LEU A 122 -3.23 -3.31 9.02
N LEU A 123 -3.91 -2.17 9.25
CA LEU A 123 -4.66 -1.90 10.49
C LEU A 123 -5.76 -2.95 10.69
N GLY A 124 -6.51 -3.29 9.64
CA GLY A 124 -7.54 -4.34 9.68
C GLY A 124 -6.97 -5.69 10.09
N ILE A 125 -5.84 -6.11 9.48
CA ILE A 125 -5.14 -7.36 9.82
C ILE A 125 -4.62 -7.33 11.26
N TYR A 126 -4.00 -6.22 11.67
CA TYR A 126 -3.51 -6.04 13.05
C TYR A 126 -4.65 -6.16 14.07
N LEU A 127 -5.75 -5.47 13.87
CA LEU A 127 -6.92 -5.50 14.76
C LEU A 127 -7.57 -6.88 14.80
N TRP A 128 -7.65 -7.57 13.65
CA TRP A 128 -8.11 -8.96 13.58
C TRP A 128 -7.20 -9.89 14.39
N SER A 129 -5.88 -9.75 14.27
CA SER A 129 -4.92 -10.55 15.05
C SER A 129 -5.03 -10.32 16.56
N ARG A 130 -5.56 -9.14 16.96
CA ARG A 130 -5.81 -8.75 18.36
C ARG A 130 -7.23 -9.08 18.85
N ASN A 131 -8.00 -9.85 18.08
CA ASN A 131 -9.41 -10.17 18.33
C ASN A 131 -10.33 -8.94 18.45
N ARG A 132 -9.92 -7.81 17.87
CA ARG A 132 -10.72 -6.58 17.80
C ARG A 132 -11.57 -6.57 16.52
N HIS A 133 -12.39 -7.59 16.34
CA HIS A 133 -13.07 -7.93 15.09
C HIS A 133 -13.97 -6.81 14.51
N TRP A 134 -14.66 -6.02 15.35
CA TRP A 134 -15.48 -4.89 14.91
C TRP A 134 -14.61 -3.78 14.31
N TRP A 135 -13.53 -3.43 14.99
CA TRP A 135 -12.57 -2.44 14.50
C TRP A 135 -11.82 -2.92 13.26
N ALA A 136 -11.58 -4.22 13.15
CA ALA A 136 -10.99 -4.82 11.95
C ALA A 136 -11.93 -4.65 10.74
N GLY A 137 -13.23 -4.96 10.90
CA GLY A 137 -14.22 -4.77 9.85
C GLY A 137 -14.36 -3.29 9.45
N PHE A 138 -14.36 -2.38 10.44
CA PHE A 138 -14.37 -0.94 10.18
C PHE A 138 -13.15 -0.50 9.36
N ALA A 139 -11.94 -0.95 9.73
CA ALA A 139 -10.70 -0.64 9.01
C ALA A 139 -10.71 -1.19 7.57
N PHE A 140 -11.23 -2.41 7.35
CA PHE A 140 -11.39 -2.95 6.00
C PHE A 140 -12.42 -2.16 5.17
N GLY A 141 -13.49 -1.64 5.78
CA GLY A 141 -14.41 -0.73 5.11
C GLY A 141 -13.74 0.56 4.65
N LEU A 142 -12.87 1.15 5.48
CA LEU A 142 -12.04 2.30 5.11
C LEU A 142 -11.04 1.95 3.98
N ALA A 143 -10.42 0.77 4.04
CA ALA A 143 -9.52 0.31 3.00
C ALA A 143 -10.24 0.18 1.64
N LEU A 144 -11.44 -0.43 1.63
CA LEU A 144 -12.30 -0.53 0.45
C LEU A 144 -12.70 0.85 -0.06
N GLY A 145 -12.98 1.81 0.83
CA GLY A 145 -13.27 3.20 0.49
C GLY A 145 -12.10 3.96 -0.14
N CYS A 146 -10.87 3.42 -0.08
CA CYS A 146 -9.71 3.94 -0.81
C CYS A 146 -9.50 3.25 -2.16
N LYS A 147 -9.46 1.90 -2.17
CA LYS A 147 -9.29 1.08 -3.39
C LYS A 147 -9.90 -0.31 -3.21
N TRP A 148 -10.50 -0.86 -4.26
CA TRP A 148 -11.16 -2.17 -4.23
C TRP A 148 -10.23 -3.35 -3.98
N SER A 149 -8.93 -3.23 -4.23
CA SER A 149 -7.97 -4.32 -3.97
C SER A 149 -7.90 -4.75 -2.49
N ALA A 150 -8.42 -3.96 -1.56
CA ALA A 150 -8.63 -4.36 -0.16
C ALA A 150 -9.53 -5.61 -0.02
N ILE A 151 -10.40 -5.88 -1.01
CA ILE A 151 -11.33 -7.03 -0.98
C ILE A 151 -10.58 -8.36 -0.88
N TYR A 152 -9.41 -8.49 -1.51
CA TYR A 152 -8.63 -9.71 -1.47
C TYR A 152 -8.15 -10.03 -0.04
N PHE A 153 -7.74 -9.02 0.71
CA PHE A 153 -7.34 -9.18 2.11
C PHE A 153 -8.54 -9.51 3.00
N LEU A 154 -9.65 -8.80 2.82
CA LEU A 154 -10.88 -9.06 3.55
C LEU A 154 -11.36 -10.50 3.30
N ALA A 155 -11.35 -10.97 2.04
CA ALA A 155 -11.73 -12.34 1.69
C ALA A 155 -10.85 -13.38 2.39
N ILE A 156 -9.52 -13.21 2.38
CA ILE A 156 -8.62 -14.14 3.08
C ILE A 156 -8.86 -14.15 4.60
N ILE A 157 -9.08 -12.99 5.21
CA ILE A 157 -9.39 -12.89 6.65
C ILE A 157 -10.73 -13.59 6.98
N VAL A 158 -11.74 -13.43 6.13
CA VAL A 158 -13.03 -14.13 6.26
C VAL A 158 -12.82 -15.65 6.16
N LEU A 159 -12.11 -16.13 5.13
CA LEU A 159 -11.85 -17.56 4.92
C LEU A 159 -11.09 -18.17 6.09
N ILE A 160 -10.04 -17.52 6.60
CA ILE A 160 -9.29 -18.00 7.78
C ILE A 160 -10.20 -18.02 9.01
N THR A 161 -11.04 -16.99 9.20
CA THR A 161 -11.93 -16.89 10.35
C THR A 161 -13.01 -17.98 10.31
N LEU A 162 -13.62 -18.21 9.14
CA LEU A 162 -14.60 -19.30 8.93
C LEU A 162 -13.95 -20.66 9.14
N TYR A 163 -12.77 -20.91 8.55
CA TYR A 163 -12.03 -22.15 8.77
C TYR A 163 -11.80 -22.44 10.26
N ARG A 164 -11.35 -21.44 11.02
CA ARG A 164 -11.16 -21.58 12.48
C ARG A 164 -12.45 -21.92 13.20
N ILE A 165 -13.57 -21.30 12.83
CA ILE A 165 -14.89 -21.59 13.40
C ILE A 165 -15.30 -23.04 13.13
N LEU A 166 -15.15 -23.49 11.89
CA LEU A 166 -15.58 -24.84 11.49
C LEU A 166 -14.74 -25.95 12.11
N VAL A 167 -13.44 -25.72 12.33
CA VAL A 167 -12.52 -26.75 12.86
C VAL A 167 -12.52 -26.79 14.39
N THR A 168 -12.79 -25.68 15.08
CA THR A 168 -12.55 -25.57 16.54
C THR A 168 -13.82 -25.50 17.38
N HIS A 169 -15.01 -25.40 16.77
CA HIS A 169 -16.23 -25.09 17.54
C HIS A 169 -17.32 -26.15 17.45
N ASP A 170 -18.14 -26.23 18.52
CA ASP A 170 -19.35 -27.02 18.58
C ASP A 170 -20.35 -26.56 17.50
N ILE A 171 -20.98 -27.52 16.83
CA ILE A 171 -22.00 -27.30 15.79
C ILE A 171 -23.10 -26.34 16.27
N ARG A 172 -23.44 -26.38 17.57
CA ARG A 172 -24.50 -25.52 18.15
C ARG A 172 -24.17 -24.02 18.14
N GLU A 173 -22.89 -23.65 18.31
CA GLU A 173 -22.45 -22.25 18.30
C GLU A 173 -22.06 -21.75 16.90
N THR A 174 -21.86 -22.63 15.96
CA THR A 174 -21.39 -22.33 14.61
C THR A 174 -22.29 -21.31 13.88
N PRO A 175 -23.65 -21.43 13.85
CA PRO A 175 -24.49 -20.45 13.16
C PRO A 175 -24.36 -19.04 13.72
N ARG A 176 -24.30 -18.89 15.05
CA ARG A 176 -24.12 -17.58 15.69
C ARG A 176 -22.76 -16.96 15.33
N LYS A 177 -21.69 -17.75 15.29
CA LYS A 177 -20.35 -17.27 14.94
C LYS A 177 -20.26 -16.90 13.48
N ILE A 178 -20.89 -17.66 12.59
CA ILE A 178 -21.00 -17.30 11.16
C ILE A 178 -21.77 -15.97 10.99
N ALA A 179 -22.91 -15.79 11.68
CA ALA A 179 -23.65 -14.53 11.65
C ALA A 179 -22.80 -13.35 12.10
N LEU A 180 -21.95 -13.53 13.13
CA LEU A 180 -20.99 -12.51 13.56
C LEU A 180 -19.90 -12.22 12.50
N VAL A 181 -19.45 -13.22 11.75
CA VAL A 181 -18.52 -13.01 10.62
C VAL A 181 -19.19 -12.20 9.53
N VAL A 182 -20.41 -12.57 9.13
CA VAL A 182 -21.20 -11.81 8.12
C VAL A 182 -21.39 -10.36 8.57
N THR A 183 -21.75 -10.14 9.84
CA THR A 183 -21.96 -8.76 10.34
C THR A 183 -20.65 -7.96 10.37
N ARG A 184 -19.57 -8.53 10.91
CA ARG A 184 -18.31 -7.82 11.16
C ARG A 184 -17.47 -7.62 9.89
N TYR A 185 -17.52 -8.57 8.95
CA TYR A 185 -16.66 -8.58 7.76
C TYR A 185 -17.45 -8.49 6.43
N GLY A 186 -18.78 -8.50 6.49
CA GLY A 186 -19.67 -8.25 5.36
C GLY A 186 -20.40 -6.93 5.54
N LEU A 187 -21.41 -6.89 6.44
CA LEU A 187 -22.28 -5.73 6.59
C LEU A 187 -21.55 -4.46 7.05
N LEU A 188 -20.67 -4.57 8.06
CA LEU A 188 -19.96 -3.40 8.57
C LEU A 188 -19.01 -2.78 7.54
N PRO A 189 -18.10 -3.52 6.86
CA PRO A 189 -17.29 -2.93 5.81
C PRO A 189 -18.12 -2.34 4.67
N LEU A 190 -19.20 -3.01 4.27
CA LEU A 190 -20.11 -2.49 3.24
C LEU A 190 -20.78 -1.17 3.67
N THR A 191 -21.23 -1.08 4.93
CA THR A 191 -21.79 0.16 5.47
C THR A 191 -20.76 1.28 5.46
N VAL A 192 -19.55 1.03 5.97
CA VAL A 192 -18.47 2.02 5.97
C VAL A 192 -18.10 2.44 4.56
N TYR A 193 -18.00 1.50 3.64
CA TYR A 193 -17.77 1.77 2.21
C TYR A 193 -18.87 2.66 1.62
N THR A 194 -20.14 2.31 1.84
CA THR A 194 -21.28 3.09 1.33
C THR A 194 -21.30 4.50 1.90
N LEU A 195 -20.93 4.68 3.17
CA LEU A 195 -20.80 6.00 3.79
C LEU A 195 -19.75 6.89 3.10
N THR A 196 -18.72 6.32 2.46
CA THR A 196 -17.77 7.13 1.69
C THR A 196 -18.37 7.73 0.42
N TRP A 197 -19.53 7.24 -0.03
CA TRP A 197 -20.27 7.74 -1.19
C TRP A 197 -21.35 8.77 -0.83
N LEU A 198 -21.42 9.26 0.42
CA LEU A 198 -22.48 10.19 0.86
C LEU A 198 -22.55 11.46 -0.01
N GLY A 199 -21.42 12.04 -0.41
CA GLY A 199 -21.39 13.18 -1.32
C GLY A 199 -22.15 12.89 -2.63
N TRP A 200 -21.86 11.73 -3.22
CA TRP A 200 -22.52 11.27 -4.44
C TRP A 200 -24.04 11.05 -4.25
N PHE A 201 -24.47 10.51 -3.09
CA PHE A 201 -25.89 10.31 -2.79
C PHE A 201 -26.68 11.62 -2.66
N PHE A 202 -26.05 12.64 -2.10
CA PHE A 202 -26.69 13.94 -1.84
C PHE A 202 -26.50 14.96 -2.96
N SER A 203 -25.75 14.64 -4.02
CA SER A 203 -25.50 15.50 -5.15
C SER A 203 -26.25 15.02 -6.39
N ASP A 204 -26.80 15.96 -7.16
CA ASP A 204 -27.35 15.70 -8.50
C ASP A 204 -26.27 15.67 -9.59
N ARG A 205 -25.03 16.04 -9.24
CA ARG A 205 -23.87 16.13 -10.15
C ARG A 205 -22.96 14.93 -10.10
N GLY A 206 -23.28 13.88 -9.33
CA GLY A 206 -22.50 12.66 -9.30
C GLY A 206 -22.58 11.89 -10.62
N TRP A 207 -21.44 11.29 -11.07
CA TRP A 207 -21.42 10.46 -12.27
C TRP A 207 -22.50 9.39 -12.21
N ASP A 208 -23.19 9.19 -13.31
CA ASP A 208 -24.27 8.20 -13.46
C ASP A 208 -25.42 8.30 -12.41
N ARG A 209 -25.45 9.39 -11.62
CA ARG A 209 -26.44 9.59 -10.54
C ARG A 209 -27.88 9.61 -11.06
N GLN A 210 -28.07 10.02 -12.31
CA GLN A 210 -29.37 10.14 -12.96
C GLN A 210 -29.72 8.90 -13.81
N SER A 211 -28.89 7.84 -13.83
CA SER A 211 -29.19 6.61 -14.60
C SER A 211 -30.39 5.84 -14.08
N SER A 212 -30.79 6.11 -12.82
CA SER A 212 -32.02 5.55 -12.22
C SER A 212 -32.64 6.53 -11.22
N SER A 213 -33.98 6.49 -11.11
CA SER A 213 -34.69 7.19 -10.03
C SER A 213 -34.37 6.62 -8.64
N ASN A 214 -33.97 5.36 -8.56
CA ASN A 214 -33.46 4.74 -7.32
C ASN A 214 -31.94 4.94 -7.19
N PRO A 215 -31.47 5.71 -6.18
CA PRO A 215 -30.06 6.01 -6.02
C PRO A 215 -29.19 4.77 -5.76
N ILE A 216 -29.75 3.70 -5.20
CA ILE A 216 -29.01 2.45 -4.98
C ILE A 216 -28.73 1.74 -6.31
N ILE A 217 -29.74 1.73 -7.21
CA ILE A 217 -29.59 1.16 -8.56
C ILE A 217 -28.57 1.99 -9.36
N ALA A 218 -28.68 3.33 -9.32
CA ALA A 218 -27.72 4.20 -9.97
C ALA A 218 -26.29 3.98 -9.46
N LEU A 219 -26.09 3.77 -8.15
CA LEU A 219 -24.76 3.44 -7.61
C LEU A 219 -24.27 2.09 -8.09
N ILE A 220 -25.13 1.08 -8.22
CA ILE A 220 -24.77 -0.23 -8.77
C ILE A 220 -24.33 -0.08 -10.23
N ASN A 221 -25.08 0.65 -11.06
CA ASN A 221 -24.71 0.92 -12.45
C ASN A 221 -23.32 1.57 -12.54
N TYR A 222 -23.07 2.59 -11.71
CA TYR A 222 -21.76 3.23 -11.63
C TYR A 222 -20.64 2.24 -11.23
N HIS A 223 -20.91 1.32 -10.29
CA HIS A 223 -19.94 0.30 -9.89
C HIS A 223 -19.67 -0.75 -11.00
N GLU A 224 -20.67 -1.07 -11.82
CA GLU A 224 -20.48 -1.91 -13.00
C GLU A 224 -19.57 -1.22 -14.03
N GLU A 225 -19.72 0.08 -14.21
CA GLU A 225 -18.84 0.87 -15.07
C GLU A 225 -17.41 0.95 -14.53
N ILE A 226 -17.24 1.19 -13.22
CA ILE A 226 -15.92 1.14 -12.55
C ILE A 226 -15.26 -0.23 -12.74
N LEU A 227 -16.01 -1.32 -12.58
CA LEU A 227 -15.51 -2.68 -12.79
C LEU A 227 -15.08 -2.89 -14.24
N SER A 228 -15.91 -2.47 -15.20
CA SER A 228 -15.62 -2.54 -16.63
C SER A 228 -14.33 -1.78 -16.97
N PHE A 229 -14.19 -0.57 -16.44
CA PHE A 229 -12.95 0.22 -16.59
C PHE A 229 -11.73 -0.53 -16.06
N HIS A 230 -11.80 -1.09 -14.84
CA HIS A 230 -10.65 -1.78 -14.26
C HIS A 230 -10.27 -3.07 -14.98
N VAL A 231 -11.23 -3.79 -15.52
CA VAL A 231 -10.97 -5.01 -16.32
C VAL A 231 -10.49 -4.64 -17.73
N GLY A 232 -11.04 -3.58 -18.31
CA GLY A 232 -10.75 -3.15 -19.68
C GLY A 232 -9.51 -2.27 -19.85
N LEU A 233 -8.79 -1.91 -18.76
CA LEU A 233 -7.60 -1.06 -18.82
C LEU A 233 -6.41 -1.83 -19.40
N THR A 234 -6.30 -1.84 -20.72
CA THR A 234 -5.25 -2.57 -21.49
C THR A 234 -4.34 -1.67 -22.29
N GLU A 235 -4.51 -0.35 -22.21
CA GLU A 235 -3.66 0.62 -22.91
C GLU A 235 -2.20 0.50 -22.46
N LYS A 236 -1.30 0.43 -23.43
CA LYS A 236 0.13 0.30 -23.15
C LYS A 236 0.69 1.60 -22.57
N HIS A 237 1.47 1.46 -21.51
CA HIS A 237 2.14 2.59 -20.86
C HIS A 237 3.66 2.32 -20.78
N PRO A 238 4.53 3.32 -21.01
CA PRO A 238 5.99 3.14 -20.96
C PRO A 238 6.49 2.53 -19.64
N TYR A 239 5.87 2.87 -18.52
CA TYR A 239 6.21 2.36 -17.18
C TYR A 239 5.37 1.15 -16.74
N GLN A 240 4.57 0.55 -17.63
CA GLN A 240 3.85 -0.66 -17.25
C GLN A 240 4.81 -1.77 -16.85
N SER A 241 4.41 -2.57 -15.86
CA SER A 241 5.25 -3.65 -15.34
C SER A 241 4.42 -4.88 -14.99
N HIS A 242 4.93 -6.05 -15.35
CA HIS A 242 4.31 -7.32 -14.97
C HIS A 242 4.62 -7.64 -13.49
N PRO A 243 3.67 -8.22 -12.71
CA PRO A 243 3.85 -8.52 -11.29
C PRO A 243 5.11 -9.33 -10.98
N LEU A 244 5.56 -10.25 -11.85
CA LEU A 244 6.81 -11.00 -11.67
C LEU A 244 8.03 -10.11 -11.39
N GLY A 245 8.05 -8.89 -11.94
CA GLY A 245 9.14 -7.95 -11.75
C GLY A 245 9.04 -7.09 -10.47
N TRP A 246 7.90 -7.07 -9.78
CA TRP A 246 7.66 -6.12 -8.69
C TRP A 246 8.55 -6.37 -7.47
N LEU A 247 8.72 -7.62 -7.08
CA LEU A 247 9.51 -7.97 -5.89
C LEU A 247 11.02 -7.68 -6.05
N VAL A 248 11.48 -7.56 -7.30
CA VAL A 248 12.88 -7.22 -7.60
C VAL A 248 13.03 -5.81 -8.19
N MET A 249 11.95 -5.02 -8.25
CA MET A 249 11.94 -3.66 -8.77
C MET A 249 12.46 -3.58 -10.22
N LEU A 250 12.02 -4.53 -11.09
CA LEU A 250 12.55 -4.64 -12.44
C LEU A 250 12.22 -3.45 -13.34
N ARG A 251 11.01 -2.89 -13.22
CA ARG A 251 10.54 -1.70 -13.95
C ARG A 251 9.83 -0.75 -12.97
N PRO A 252 10.57 0.13 -12.26
CA PRO A 252 9.97 1.16 -11.41
C PRO A 252 9.22 2.20 -12.25
N THR A 253 8.39 3.01 -11.60
CA THR A 253 7.60 4.05 -12.25
C THR A 253 8.18 5.41 -11.91
N SER A 254 8.58 6.20 -12.91
CA SER A 254 8.95 7.60 -12.72
C SER A 254 7.67 8.42 -12.52
N PHE A 255 7.53 9.04 -11.34
CA PHE A 255 6.41 9.93 -11.03
C PHE A 255 6.66 11.36 -11.52
N PHE A 256 7.91 11.72 -11.68
CA PHE A 256 8.31 13.02 -12.15
C PHE A 256 9.74 12.96 -12.69
N TYR A 257 9.98 13.58 -13.83
CA TYR A 257 11.31 13.81 -14.36
C TYR A 257 11.38 15.17 -15.05
N ASP A 258 12.43 15.93 -14.77
CA ASP A 258 12.82 17.10 -15.54
C ASP A 258 14.35 17.26 -15.60
N ALA A 259 14.83 18.10 -16.50
CA ALA A 259 16.25 18.36 -16.73
C ALA A 259 16.55 19.86 -16.63
N PRO A 260 16.34 20.49 -15.45
CA PRO A 260 16.60 21.92 -15.30
C PRO A 260 18.10 22.19 -15.19
N SER A 261 18.51 23.43 -15.43
CA SER A 261 19.87 23.88 -15.15
C SER A 261 20.09 24.16 -13.66
N GLY A 262 21.34 24.31 -13.23
CA GLY A 262 21.69 24.80 -11.88
C GLY A 262 22.27 23.79 -10.92
N CYS A 263 22.60 22.57 -11.36
CA CYS A 263 23.30 21.57 -10.54
C CYS A 263 24.83 21.74 -10.49
N GLY A 264 25.35 22.79 -11.09
CA GLY A 264 26.80 23.05 -11.19
C GLY A 264 27.49 22.31 -12.34
N ASN A 265 26.73 21.67 -13.24
CA ASN A 265 27.22 20.98 -14.43
C ASN A 265 26.39 21.38 -15.66
N ALA A 266 26.86 21.01 -16.89
CA ALA A 266 26.18 21.31 -18.15
C ALA A 266 24.81 20.61 -18.24
N GLU A 267 24.72 19.36 -17.77
CA GLU A 267 23.51 18.56 -17.78
C GLU A 267 23.09 18.19 -16.39
N CYS A 268 21.83 18.40 -16.07
CA CYS A 268 21.23 18.09 -14.78
C CYS A 268 20.01 17.20 -14.96
N ALA A 269 19.67 16.48 -13.89
CA ALA A 269 18.45 15.68 -13.81
C ALA A 269 17.79 15.84 -12.44
N ARG A 270 16.48 15.79 -12.42
CA ARG A 270 15.66 15.73 -11.21
C ARG A 270 14.54 14.75 -11.43
N GLU A 271 14.44 13.74 -10.57
CA GLU A 271 13.46 12.67 -10.71
C GLU A 271 12.85 12.30 -9.37
N VAL A 272 11.55 11.97 -9.38
CA VAL A 272 10.88 11.24 -8.31
C VAL A 272 10.55 9.83 -8.83
N LEU A 273 11.39 8.87 -8.48
CA LEU A 273 11.29 7.48 -8.94
C LEU A 273 10.63 6.62 -7.87
N ALA A 274 9.46 6.04 -8.17
CA ALA A 274 8.76 5.10 -7.30
C ALA A 274 9.43 3.72 -7.36
N ILE A 275 10.56 3.62 -6.70
CA ILE A 275 11.33 2.38 -6.52
C ILE A 275 11.53 2.11 -5.03
N GLY A 276 11.44 0.85 -4.61
CA GLY A 276 11.87 0.44 -3.29
C GLY A 276 13.38 0.49 -3.14
N THR A 277 13.89 0.63 -1.92
CA THR A 277 15.33 0.55 -1.69
C THR A 277 15.85 -0.82 -2.18
N PRO A 278 16.68 -0.89 -3.24
CA PRO A 278 16.97 -2.14 -3.95
C PRO A 278 17.39 -3.29 -3.05
N PHE A 279 18.37 -3.09 -2.16
CA PHE A 279 18.82 -4.15 -1.27
C PHE A 279 17.76 -4.59 -0.27
N LEU A 280 16.88 -3.70 0.19
CA LEU A 280 15.75 -4.06 1.06
C LEU A 280 14.80 -5.01 0.31
N TRP A 281 14.43 -4.69 -0.92
CA TRP A 281 13.51 -5.48 -1.72
C TRP A 281 14.11 -6.81 -2.16
N TRP A 282 15.37 -6.85 -2.59
CA TRP A 282 16.03 -8.08 -3.01
C TRP A 282 16.24 -9.06 -1.85
N ILE A 283 16.77 -8.56 -0.71
CA ILE A 283 16.92 -9.35 0.51
C ILE A 283 15.56 -9.81 1.03
N GLY A 284 14.56 -8.92 1.00
CA GLY A 284 13.20 -9.22 1.39
C GLY A 284 12.54 -10.27 0.51
N THR A 285 12.79 -10.25 -0.79
CA THR A 285 12.31 -11.29 -1.71
C THR A 285 12.90 -12.66 -1.37
N ILE A 286 14.21 -12.73 -1.10
CA ILE A 286 14.85 -13.97 -0.65
C ILE A 286 14.25 -14.42 0.69
N ALA A 287 14.05 -13.47 1.62
CA ALA A 287 13.44 -13.76 2.93
C ALA A 287 12.00 -14.29 2.78
N ILE A 288 11.20 -13.75 1.87
CA ILE A 288 9.84 -14.23 1.57
C ILE A 288 9.87 -15.70 1.15
N PHE A 289 10.72 -16.08 0.20
CA PHE A 289 10.83 -17.49 -0.23
C PHE A 289 11.22 -18.41 0.92
N PHE A 290 12.15 -17.98 1.76
CA PHE A 290 12.53 -18.73 2.95
C PHE A 290 11.37 -18.86 3.95
N VAL A 291 10.62 -17.79 4.20
CA VAL A 291 9.45 -17.81 5.11
C VAL A 291 8.34 -18.70 4.56
N VAL A 292 8.08 -18.68 3.25
CA VAL A 292 7.12 -19.59 2.61
C VAL A 292 7.55 -21.05 2.78
N TYR A 293 8.84 -21.37 2.59
CA TYR A 293 9.37 -22.71 2.88
C TYR A 293 9.13 -23.11 4.34
N ARG A 294 9.41 -22.23 5.29
CA ARG A 294 9.16 -22.44 6.73
C ARG A 294 7.68 -22.64 7.02
N TRP A 295 6.82 -21.87 6.39
CA TRP A 295 5.38 -21.99 6.50
C TRP A 295 4.88 -23.35 6.02
N ILE A 296 5.32 -23.82 4.85
CA ILE A 296 4.99 -25.17 4.33
C ILE A 296 5.44 -26.26 5.33
N LYS A 297 6.65 -26.11 5.89
CA LYS A 297 7.17 -27.04 6.89
C LYS A 297 6.30 -27.04 8.17
N SER A 298 5.85 -25.85 8.62
CA SER A 298 4.98 -25.73 9.81
C SER A 298 3.63 -26.40 9.60
N LEU A 299 3.04 -26.31 8.40
CA LEU A 299 1.80 -27.02 8.05
C LEU A 299 1.99 -28.55 8.13
N ARG A 300 3.10 -29.07 7.60
CA ARG A 300 3.39 -30.52 7.64
C ARG A 300 3.61 -31.03 9.06
N SER A 301 4.24 -30.23 9.92
CA SER A 301 4.47 -30.55 11.34
C SER A 301 3.28 -30.19 12.25
N ARG A 302 2.18 -29.66 11.70
CA ARG A 302 0.99 -29.19 12.44
C ARG A 302 1.34 -28.17 13.55
N THR A 303 2.36 -27.36 13.33
CA THR A 303 2.73 -26.25 14.23
C THR A 303 2.22 -24.93 13.68
N THR A 304 1.94 -23.97 14.57
CA THR A 304 1.48 -22.63 14.16
C THR A 304 2.65 -21.66 14.17
N ASP A 305 2.89 -21.02 13.02
CA ASP A 305 3.85 -19.94 12.88
C ASP A 305 3.12 -18.66 12.46
N ASN A 306 2.78 -17.82 13.43
CA ASN A 306 1.96 -16.63 13.20
C ASN A 306 2.67 -15.60 12.29
N ALA A 307 3.98 -15.49 12.38
CA ALA A 307 4.73 -14.56 11.55
C ALA A 307 4.80 -15.03 10.09
N ALA A 308 5.01 -16.33 9.87
CA ALA A 308 4.94 -16.92 8.54
C ALA A 308 3.52 -16.82 7.95
N ASN A 309 2.47 -17.09 8.75
CA ASN A 309 1.08 -16.89 8.34
C ASN A 309 0.83 -15.44 7.88
N PHE A 310 1.35 -14.45 8.63
CA PHE A 310 1.20 -13.04 8.27
C PHE A 310 1.84 -12.73 6.91
N VAL A 311 3.07 -13.18 6.66
CA VAL A 311 3.76 -12.98 5.37
C VAL A 311 2.99 -13.64 4.23
N VAL A 312 2.51 -14.87 4.43
CA VAL A 312 1.74 -15.60 3.40
C VAL A 312 0.40 -14.91 3.11
N ILE A 313 -0.30 -14.36 4.12
CA ILE A 313 -1.50 -13.55 3.89
C ILE A 313 -1.19 -12.38 2.94
N GLY A 314 -0.09 -11.67 3.17
CA GLY A 314 0.34 -10.58 2.31
C GLY A 314 0.59 -11.00 0.86
N LEU A 315 1.25 -12.15 0.66
CA LEU A 315 1.50 -12.67 -0.69
C LEU A 315 0.20 -13.12 -1.38
N VAL A 316 -0.64 -13.88 -0.68
CA VAL A 316 -1.86 -14.43 -1.27
C VAL A 316 -2.87 -13.33 -1.58
N ALA A 317 -3.02 -12.33 -0.71
CA ALA A 317 -4.00 -11.26 -0.91
C ALA A 317 -3.44 -10.03 -1.64
N GLY A 318 -2.17 -9.69 -1.44
CA GLY A 318 -1.57 -8.46 -1.98
C GLY A 318 -0.84 -8.65 -3.31
N TYR A 319 -0.40 -9.87 -3.63
CA TYR A 319 0.44 -10.12 -4.80
C TYR A 319 -0.20 -11.07 -5.82
N LEU A 320 -0.69 -12.24 -5.40
CA LEU A 320 -1.21 -13.25 -6.34
C LEU A 320 -2.42 -12.78 -7.18
N PRO A 321 -3.36 -11.95 -6.71
CA PRO A 321 -4.50 -11.54 -7.51
C PRO A 321 -4.12 -10.81 -8.81
N TRP A 322 -2.98 -10.13 -8.83
CA TRP A 322 -2.52 -9.41 -10.02
C TRP A 322 -2.16 -10.32 -11.20
N PHE A 323 -1.85 -11.60 -10.96
CA PHE A 323 -1.60 -12.58 -12.02
C PHE A 323 -2.87 -13.06 -12.72
N ALA A 324 -4.04 -12.80 -12.16
CA ALA A 324 -5.32 -13.12 -12.79
C ALA A 324 -5.73 -12.10 -13.87
N LEU A 325 -5.00 -11.00 -14.02
CA LEU A 325 -5.28 -9.91 -14.96
C LEU A 325 -4.06 -9.64 -15.86
N PRO A 326 -3.64 -10.61 -16.69
CA PRO A 326 -2.36 -10.55 -17.42
C PRO A 326 -2.30 -9.40 -18.43
N ASP A 327 -3.43 -9.04 -19.04
CA ASP A 327 -3.51 -8.01 -20.08
C ASP A 327 -3.67 -6.60 -19.52
N ARG A 328 -3.94 -6.49 -18.21
CA ARG A 328 -4.18 -5.21 -17.56
C ARG A 328 -2.89 -4.41 -17.45
N THR A 329 -2.95 -3.11 -17.74
CA THR A 329 -1.86 -2.17 -17.48
C THR A 329 -1.68 -2.02 -15.97
N MET A 330 -0.51 -2.39 -15.48
CA MET A 330 -0.14 -2.40 -14.06
C MET A 330 1.22 -1.76 -13.86
N PHE A 331 1.50 -1.34 -12.63
CA PHE A 331 2.72 -0.61 -12.28
C PHE A 331 3.37 -1.19 -11.02
N THR A 332 4.71 -1.10 -10.96
CA THR A 332 5.49 -1.60 -9.81
C THR A 332 5.12 -0.91 -8.50
N PHE A 333 4.70 0.36 -8.53
CA PHE A 333 4.35 1.09 -7.31
C PHE A 333 3.14 0.50 -6.56
N TYR A 334 2.28 -0.31 -7.21
CA TYR A 334 1.23 -1.08 -6.52
C TYR A 334 1.80 -2.04 -5.46
N ALA A 335 3.08 -2.41 -5.58
CA ALA A 335 3.76 -3.28 -4.63
C ALA A 335 3.91 -2.67 -3.23
N ILE A 336 3.58 -1.38 -3.02
CA ILE A 336 3.61 -0.76 -1.69
C ILE A 336 2.79 -1.56 -0.66
N ILE A 337 1.70 -2.20 -1.07
CA ILE A 337 0.88 -3.03 -0.19
C ILE A 337 1.62 -4.30 0.28
N ILE A 338 2.64 -4.76 -0.46
CA ILE A 338 3.44 -5.95 -0.14
C ILE A 338 4.59 -5.60 0.83
N GLN A 339 5.04 -4.36 0.82
CA GLN A 339 6.21 -3.89 1.55
C GLN A 339 6.18 -4.22 3.06
N PRO A 340 5.08 -4.07 3.82
CA PRO A 340 5.06 -4.43 5.24
C PRO A 340 5.32 -5.92 5.49
N PHE A 341 4.85 -6.79 4.59
CA PHE A 341 5.03 -8.25 4.68
C PHE A 341 6.47 -8.65 4.35
N LEU A 342 7.08 -7.95 3.39
CA LEU A 342 8.49 -8.10 3.04
C LEU A 342 9.40 -7.71 4.22
N VAL A 343 9.12 -6.62 4.90
CA VAL A 343 9.84 -6.20 6.11
C VAL A 343 9.69 -7.24 7.22
N VAL A 344 8.49 -7.78 7.45
CA VAL A 344 8.29 -8.86 8.45
C VAL A 344 9.06 -10.12 8.07
N ALA A 345 9.18 -10.45 6.78
CA ALA A 345 9.99 -11.59 6.34
C ALA A 345 11.48 -11.40 6.67
N ILE A 346 12.04 -10.21 6.44
CA ILE A 346 13.43 -9.89 6.83
C ILE A 346 13.61 -10.01 8.34
N VAL A 347 12.69 -9.43 9.12
CA VAL A 347 12.74 -9.48 10.59
C VAL A 347 12.59 -10.89 11.12
N TYR A 348 11.77 -11.74 10.48
CA TYR A 348 11.67 -13.16 10.81
C TYR A 348 13.01 -13.88 10.60
N CYS A 349 13.69 -13.63 9.48
CA CYS A 349 15.03 -14.18 9.24
C CYS A 349 16.06 -13.66 10.25
N ALA A 350 16.01 -12.36 10.59
CA ALA A 350 16.86 -11.78 11.63
C ALA A 350 16.64 -12.44 12.99
N LYS A 351 15.37 -12.68 13.38
CA LYS A 351 15.04 -13.44 14.61
C LYS A 351 15.72 -14.79 14.61
N LEU A 352 15.55 -15.59 13.56
CA LEU A 352 16.15 -16.92 13.47
C LEU A 352 17.68 -16.88 13.49
N MET A 353 18.29 -15.85 12.90
CA MET A 353 19.74 -15.64 12.95
C MET A 353 20.21 -15.37 14.38
N LEU A 354 19.51 -14.48 15.11
CA LEU A 354 19.85 -14.13 16.50
C LEU A 354 19.62 -15.29 17.47
N GLU A 355 18.69 -16.21 17.18
CA GLU A 355 18.40 -17.41 17.97
C GLU A 355 19.22 -18.64 17.51
N SER A 356 20.06 -18.49 16.50
CA SER A 356 20.87 -19.59 15.97
C SER A 356 21.98 -20.01 16.93
N ARG A 357 22.61 -21.18 16.62
CA ARG A 357 23.76 -21.68 17.38
C ARG A 357 25.10 -20.97 17.05
N LEU A 358 25.08 -19.96 16.19
CA LEU A 358 26.25 -19.16 15.85
C LEU A 358 26.70 -18.33 17.07
N ASN A 359 27.96 -17.89 17.02
CA ASN A 359 28.43 -16.92 18.01
C ASN A 359 27.49 -15.69 18.04
N PRO A 360 27.00 -15.29 19.23
CA PRO A 360 26.05 -14.18 19.36
C PRO A 360 26.55 -12.87 18.73
N LEU A 361 27.85 -12.56 18.87
CA LEU A 361 28.44 -11.38 18.24
C LEU A 361 28.40 -11.45 16.71
N LEU A 362 28.67 -12.64 16.14
CA LEU A 362 28.60 -12.84 14.70
C LEU A 362 27.15 -12.68 14.19
N SER A 363 26.19 -13.29 14.86
CA SER A 363 24.76 -13.17 14.50
C SER A 363 24.29 -11.72 14.55
N GLN A 364 24.62 -10.99 15.61
CA GLN A 364 24.30 -9.57 15.74
C GLN A 364 25.00 -8.73 14.66
N SER A 365 26.29 -8.97 14.40
CA SER A 365 27.05 -8.26 13.36
C SER A 365 26.44 -8.47 11.97
N ILE A 366 25.97 -9.68 11.65
CA ILE A 366 25.30 -9.96 10.37
C ILE A 366 24.01 -9.14 10.26
N VAL A 367 23.14 -9.16 11.28
CA VAL A 367 21.86 -8.44 11.27
C VAL A 367 22.08 -6.93 11.16
N VAL A 368 23.04 -6.38 11.93
CA VAL A 368 23.41 -4.96 11.87
C VAL A 368 24.03 -4.62 10.52
N GLY A 369 24.92 -5.47 10.00
CA GLY A 369 25.58 -5.28 8.70
C GLY A 369 24.57 -5.23 7.55
N VAL A 370 23.58 -6.12 7.56
CA VAL A 370 22.47 -6.09 6.57
C VAL A 370 21.67 -4.79 6.66
N PHE A 371 21.34 -4.33 7.88
CA PHE A 371 20.63 -3.06 8.05
C PHE A 371 21.47 -1.87 7.55
N ILE A 372 22.76 -1.83 7.89
CA ILE A 372 23.69 -0.78 7.42
C ILE A 372 23.79 -0.79 5.89
N LEU A 373 23.89 -1.95 5.26
CA LEU A 373 23.91 -2.09 3.80
C LEU A 373 22.64 -1.51 3.15
N ILE A 374 21.47 -1.84 3.70
CA ILE A 374 20.18 -1.30 3.24
C ILE A 374 20.15 0.22 3.45
N PHE A 375 20.61 0.71 4.61
CA PHE A 375 20.62 2.14 4.93
C PHE A 375 21.54 2.93 3.98
N ILE A 376 22.74 2.43 3.69
CA ILE A 376 23.65 3.05 2.71
C ILE A 376 23.03 3.07 1.32
N CYS A 377 22.39 1.98 0.91
CA CYS A 377 21.66 1.91 -0.35
C CYS A 377 20.52 2.95 -0.41
N PHE A 378 19.75 3.09 0.68
CA PHE A 378 18.71 4.12 0.79
C PHE A 378 19.28 5.54 0.62
N LEU A 379 20.39 5.85 1.31
CA LEU A 379 21.05 7.15 1.19
C LEU A 379 21.58 7.41 -0.24
N TYR A 380 22.10 6.38 -0.89
CA TYR A 380 22.58 6.48 -2.27
C TYR A 380 21.43 6.84 -3.24
N PHE A 381 20.26 6.24 -3.06
CA PHE A 381 19.08 6.52 -3.89
C PHE A 381 18.22 7.69 -3.40
N LEU A 382 18.51 8.28 -2.24
CA LEU A 382 17.71 9.36 -1.63
C LEU A 382 17.41 10.53 -2.58
N PRO A 383 18.34 10.99 -3.44
CA PRO A 383 18.04 12.02 -4.43
C PRO A 383 16.87 11.69 -5.35
N LEU A 384 16.75 10.42 -5.79
CA LEU A 384 15.66 9.97 -6.66
C LEU A 384 14.32 9.80 -5.91
N PHE A 385 14.36 9.52 -4.61
CA PHE A 385 13.13 9.45 -3.80
C PHE A 385 12.57 10.83 -3.48
N THR A 386 13.43 11.85 -3.45
CA THR A 386 13.07 13.19 -2.97
C THR A 386 12.98 14.23 -4.06
N GLY A 387 13.34 13.89 -5.30
CA GLY A 387 13.35 14.84 -6.41
C GLY A 387 14.44 15.90 -6.23
N GLN A 388 15.62 15.53 -5.74
CA GLN A 388 16.76 16.45 -5.63
C GLN A 388 17.37 16.69 -7.00
N LEU A 389 17.81 17.92 -7.23
CA LEU A 389 18.58 18.28 -8.41
C LEU A 389 20.00 17.71 -8.29
N ILE A 390 20.38 16.86 -9.24
CA ILE A 390 21.71 16.22 -9.33
C ILE A 390 22.25 16.35 -10.76
N THR A 391 23.53 16.05 -10.96
CA THR A 391 24.09 15.99 -12.32
C THR A 391 23.52 14.79 -13.07
N TYR A 392 23.46 14.87 -14.41
CA TYR A 392 23.00 13.76 -15.24
C TYR A 392 23.80 12.48 -15.00
N ASP A 393 25.12 12.58 -14.86
CA ASP A 393 25.99 11.44 -14.54
C ASP A 393 25.63 10.81 -13.19
N GLN A 394 25.34 11.62 -12.17
CA GLN A 394 24.88 11.12 -10.87
C GLN A 394 23.53 10.42 -10.97
N TRP A 395 22.63 10.92 -11.80
CA TRP A 395 21.36 10.26 -12.09
C TRP A 395 21.57 8.94 -12.83
N GLN A 396 22.35 8.93 -13.91
CA GLN A 396 22.64 7.76 -14.72
C GLN A 396 23.31 6.64 -13.92
N ASN A 397 24.24 6.97 -13.03
CA ASN A 397 24.89 6.01 -12.13
C ASN A 397 23.93 5.31 -11.16
N ARG A 398 22.73 5.86 -10.94
CA ARG A 398 21.65 5.26 -10.14
C ARG A 398 20.69 4.41 -10.97
N MET A 399 20.77 4.48 -12.28
CA MET A 399 20.01 3.61 -13.20
C MET A 399 20.77 2.30 -13.38
N TRP A 400 20.71 1.42 -12.36
CA TRP A 400 21.46 0.15 -12.36
C TRP A 400 21.02 -0.83 -13.44
N PHE A 401 19.79 -0.68 -13.94
CA PHE A 401 19.25 -1.47 -15.04
C PHE A 401 18.69 -0.55 -16.12
N SER A 402 18.87 -0.92 -17.38
CA SER A 402 18.28 -0.19 -18.51
C SER A 402 16.75 -0.10 -18.43
N SER A 403 16.11 -1.04 -17.76
CA SER A 403 14.66 -1.05 -17.52
C SER A 403 14.19 0.01 -16.51
N TRP A 404 15.10 0.71 -15.85
CA TRP A 404 14.75 1.81 -14.91
C TRP A 404 14.64 3.18 -15.60
N ILE A 405 15.05 3.26 -16.86
CA ILE A 405 15.00 4.47 -17.71
C ILE A 405 13.72 4.48 -18.56
#